data_066d8d26342c716408960209b2a8f306
#
_entry.id   066d8d26342c716408960209b2a8f306
#
_cell.length_a   1.000
_cell.length_b   1.000
_cell.length_c   1.000
_cell.angle_alpha   90.00
_cell.angle_beta   90.00
_cell.angle_gamma   90.00
#
_symmetry.space_group_name_H-M   'P 1'
#
loop_
_entity.id
_entity.type
_entity.pdbx_description
1 polymer ?
#
loop_
_entity_poly.entity_id
_entity_poly.type
_entity_poly.pdbx_seq_one_letter_code
_entity_poly.pdbx_strand_id
1 'polypeptide(L)'
;MTTLDEQRLQAGFDKYPKPDFHFAYGTAGFRARADILGNVCFRMGVIAALRSVSLHGRAVGLMITASHNPEQDNGIKMVDAEGKMLAAEWEPICTRIVNAESVDLLQQEIHHAVESMQIDLKASSPHVICGYDTRPSALALTKAAEDGLHVLGAHIFNAGLVTTPQLHFLVMESNMKNLELPLDAPPTVDMYYERLASSFVKFLAGTPFPVPIVIDCANGVGAHAIQNLTKILPEGLVDITLLRTSMHEQGKLNHACGADFVKSKQCLPAGYENEPTVQPGSLLCSFDGDADRIVFYYVTGPVRDPASFHLLDGDKIATLATDFISELVREARLDITVGCVQTAYANGASTAYLTQQHVPVTCTKTGVKHLHHAAKEYDIGVYFEANGHGTVLFSPRAMVAMGLTSSSNEASPSSTEALDRLRLLTVLINQTVGDALSDMLLVLVILAARRWGAAEWDNCYSDLPNRLTKVSVPDRTLFTTTDAERRLSTPVGLQDKIDKLVQRTPQGRSFVRPSGTEDCVRVYAEAETSEDAERLAQAVEHLVKTAA
;
A
#
# COMPACT_ATOMS: atom_id res chain seq x y z
N MET A 1 -11.69 7.98 -33.88
CA MET A 1 -10.90 9.19 -33.57
C MET A 1 -11.44 9.78 -32.28
N THR A 2 -10.62 9.86 -31.26
CA THR A 2 -11.01 10.43 -29.94
C THR A 2 -11.15 11.94 -30.08
N THR A 3 -12.28 12.48 -29.71
CA THR A 3 -12.57 13.93 -29.63
C THR A 3 -13.33 14.20 -28.34
N LEU A 4 -13.13 15.38 -27.76
CA LEU A 4 -13.88 15.81 -26.58
C LEU A 4 -15.35 16.03 -26.98
N ASP A 5 -16.26 15.28 -26.39
CA ASP A 5 -17.70 15.45 -26.56
C ASP A 5 -18.20 16.52 -25.58
N GLU A 6 -18.30 17.77 -26.05
CA GLU A 6 -18.72 18.92 -25.24
C GLU A 6 -20.13 18.80 -24.69
N GLN A 7 -21.04 18.12 -25.41
CA GLN A 7 -22.41 17.92 -24.94
C GLN A 7 -22.45 16.96 -23.75
N ARG A 8 -21.69 15.87 -23.81
CA ARG A 8 -21.55 14.95 -22.68
C ARG A 8 -20.82 15.59 -21.51
N LEU A 9 -19.80 16.42 -21.77
CA LEU A 9 -19.09 17.14 -20.74
C LEU A 9 -20.02 18.09 -19.97
N GLN A 10 -20.84 18.88 -20.71
CA GLN A 10 -21.85 19.77 -20.12
C GLN A 10 -22.89 18.98 -19.30
N ALA A 11 -23.45 17.93 -19.89
CA ALA A 11 -24.44 17.09 -19.22
C ALA A 11 -23.91 16.46 -17.93
N GLY A 12 -22.65 16.01 -17.93
CA GLY A 12 -22.00 15.46 -16.75
C GLY A 12 -21.67 16.54 -15.71
N PHE A 13 -21.25 17.72 -16.14
CA PHE A 13 -21.03 18.87 -15.24
C PHE A 13 -22.31 19.24 -14.49
N ASP A 14 -23.47 19.29 -15.19
CA ASP A 14 -24.77 19.61 -14.60
C ASP A 14 -25.28 18.48 -13.69
N LYS A 15 -25.05 17.22 -14.07
CA LYS A 15 -25.47 16.04 -13.30
C LYS A 15 -24.67 15.84 -12.01
N TYR A 16 -23.39 16.20 -12.02
CA TYR A 16 -22.45 16.03 -10.91
C TYR A 16 -21.90 17.40 -10.47
N PRO A 17 -22.71 18.24 -9.81
CA PRO A 17 -22.31 19.60 -9.43
C PRO A 17 -21.15 19.56 -8.44
N LYS A 18 -20.23 20.52 -8.55
CA LYS A 18 -19.13 20.69 -7.61
C LYS A 18 -19.67 21.20 -6.28
N PRO A 19 -19.38 20.53 -5.15
CA PRO A 19 -19.69 21.03 -3.83
C PRO A 19 -18.76 22.22 -3.47
N ASP A 20 -19.16 23.00 -2.46
CA ASP A 20 -18.29 24.02 -1.86
C ASP A 20 -17.20 23.36 -1.01
N PHE A 21 -16.30 22.69 -1.68
CA PHE A 21 -15.17 21.98 -1.10
C PHE A 21 -14.00 21.96 -2.08
N HIS A 22 -12.79 22.19 -1.58
CA HIS A 22 -11.57 22.09 -2.39
C HIS A 22 -10.95 20.70 -2.22
N PHE A 23 -10.83 19.98 -3.33
CA PHE A 23 -10.21 18.65 -3.37
C PHE A 23 -8.73 18.75 -3.73
N ALA A 24 -7.90 17.94 -3.09
CA ALA A 24 -6.49 17.78 -3.45
C ALA A 24 -6.19 16.29 -3.73
N TYR A 25 -5.51 16.02 -4.84
CA TYR A 25 -5.04 14.68 -5.14
C TYR A 25 -3.82 14.36 -4.26
N GLY A 26 -3.98 13.39 -3.38
CA GLY A 26 -2.90 12.92 -2.50
C GLY A 26 -2.33 11.57 -2.95
N THR A 27 -1.43 11.01 -2.17
CA THR A 27 -0.82 9.68 -2.42
C THR A 27 -1.87 8.57 -2.64
N ALA A 28 -3.01 8.69 -1.97
CA ALA A 28 -4.12 7.74 -2.06
C ALA A 28 -5.25 8.19 -3.00
N GLY A 29 -5.00 9.13 -3.90
CA GLY A 29 -6.01 9.73 -4.75
C GLY A 29 -6.85 10.80 -4.03
N PHE A 30 -8.04 11.06 -4.52
CA PHE A 30 -9.04 11.89 -3.84
C PHE A 30 -9.78 11.05 -2.81
N ARG A 31 -9.97 11.58 -1.60
CA ARG A 31 -10.78 10.98 -0.53
C ARG A 31 -11.62 12.05 0.15
N ALA A 32 -12.89 11.74 0.37
CA ALA A 32 -13.83 12.58 1.14
C ALA A 32 -15.04 11.75 1.54
N ARG A 33 -16.03 12.39 2.16
CA ARG A 33 -17.35 11.81 2.31
C ARG A 33 -17.92 11.44 0.94
N ALA A 34 -18.52 10.27 0.84
CA ALA A 34 -19.00 9.73 -0.43
C ALA A 34 -20.05 10.59 -1.14
N ASP A 35 -20.89 11.29 -0.36
CA ASP A 35 -21.98 12.14 -0.85
C ASP A 35 -21.52 13.35 -1.66
N ILE A 36 -20.25 13.77 -1.52
CA ILE A 36 -19.67 14.90 -2.24
C ILE A 36 -18.71 14.51 -3.37
N LEU A 37 -18.52 13.21 -3.65
CA LEU A 37 -17.51 12.74 -4.60
C LEU A 37 -18.01 12.56 -6.05
N GLY A 38 -19.29 12.77 -6.34
CA GLY A 38 -19.84 12.54 -7.67
C GLY A 38 -19.13 13.36 -8.76
N ASN A 39 -18.87 14.66 -8.51
CA ASN A 39 -18.12 15.50 -9.44
C ASN A 39 -16.66 15.05 -9.63
N VAL A 40 -16.03 14.60 -8.54
CA VAL A 40 -14.63 14.12 -8.57
C VAL A 40 -14.54 12.88 -9.46
N CYS A 41 -15.42 11.89 -9.25
CA CYS A 41 -15.43 10.65 -10.02
C CYS A 41 -15.72 10.91 -11.50
N PHE A 42 -16.70 11.78 -11.85
CA PHE A 42 -16.96 12.17 -13.22
C PHE A 42 -15.72 12.75 -13.90
N ARG A 43 -15.06 13.72 -13.26
CA ARG A 43 -13.89 14.40 -13.82
C ARG A 43 -12.66 13.49 -13.86
N MET A 44 -12.51 12.59 -12.88
CA MET A 44 -11.47 11.58 -12.92
C MET A 44 -11.65 10.58 -14.07
N GLY A 45 -12.90 10.30 -14.48
CA GLY A 45 -13.16 9.54 -15.70
C GLY A 45 -12.60 10.23 -16.95
N VAL A 46 -12.86 11.55 -17.10
CA VAL A 46 -12.28 12.36 -18.19
C VAL A 46 -10.76 12.32 -18.16
N ILE A 47 -10.16 12.51 -16.97
CA ILE A 47 -8.70 12.52 -16.79
C ILE A 47 -8.10 11.16 -17.11
N ALA A 48 -8.73 10.05 -16.72
CA ALA A 48 -8.25 8.70 -17.00
C ALA A 48 -8.23 8.41 -18.51
N ALA A 49 -9.26 8.85 -19.23
CA ALA A 49 -9.27 8.75 -20.69
C ALA A 49 -8.13 9.56 -21.32
N LEU A 50 -7.89 10.81 -20.87
CA LEU A 50 -6.75 11.62 -21.32
C LEU A 50 -5.41 10.92 -21.01
N ARG A 51 -5.28 10.34 -19.80
CA ARG A 51 -4.05 9.63 -19.40
C ARG A 51 -3.78 8.43 -20.29
N SER A 52 -4.80 7.64 -20.61
CA SER A 52 -4.67 6.50 -21.53
C SER A 52 -4.21 6.96 -22.92
N VAL A 53 -4.82 8.03 -23.47
CA VAL A 53 -4.40 8.59 -24.77
C VAL A 53 -2.95 9.09 -24.71
N SER A 54 -2.54 9.77 -23.63
CA SER A 54 -1.15 10.23 -23.45
C SER A 54 -0.15 9.07 -23.39
N LEU A 55 -0.62 7.88 -23.09
CA LEU A 55 0.14 6.62 -23.08
C LEU A 55 -0.10 5.77 -24.34
N HIS A 56 -0.51 6.41 -25.45
CA HIS A 56 -0.77 5.76 -26.73
C HIS A 56 -1.86 4.68 -26.67
N GLY A 57 -2.91 4.89 -25.86
CA GLY A 57 -4.04 3.98 -25.71
C GLY A 57 -3.79 2.79 -24.78
N ARG A 58 -2.66 2.76 -24.09
CA ARG A 58 -2.42 1.74 -23.04
C ARG A 58 -3.50 1.85 -21.94
N ALA A 59 -3.92 0.72 -21.43
CA ALA A 59 -4.91 0.65 -20.37
C ALA A 59 -4.41 1.34 -19.09
N VAL A 60 -5.28 2.12 -18.46
CA VAL A 60 -5.10 2.67 -17.10
C VAL A 60 -6.25 2.23 -16.21
N GLY A 61 -6.11 2.36 -14.89
CA GLY A 61 -7.14 1.93 -13.95
C GLY A 61 -7.77 3.08 -13.18
N LEU A 62 -9.02 2.90 -12.78
CA LEU A 62 -9.72 3.72 -11.79
C LEU A 62 -10.24 2.84 -10.67
N MET A 63 -9.73 3.02 -9.45
CA MET A 63 -10.17 2.31 -8.25
C MET A 63 -11.04 3.22 -7.39
N ILE A 64 -12.27 2.78 -7.12
CA ILE A 64 -13.20 3.45 -6.20
C ILE A 64 -13.07 2.81 -4.82
N THR A 65 -12.37 3.49 -3.93
CA THR A 65 -12.11 3.02 -2.56
C THR A 65 -11.61 4.16 -1.67
N ALA A 66 -11.80 4.03 -0.37
CA ALA A 66 -11.11 4.83 0.65
C ALA A 66 -10.34 3.95 1.65
N SER A 67 -10.00 2.70 1.27
CA SER A 67 -9.15 1.77 2.02
C SER A 67 -9.64 1.60 3.48
N HIS A 68 -8.88 2.09 4.46
CA HIS A 68 -9.15 1.97 5.89
C HIS A 68 -10.14 3.01 6.47
N ASN A 69 -10.57 4.00 5.67
CA ASN A 69 -11.53 5.01 6.17
C ASN A 69 -12.87 4.37 6.57
N PRO A 70 -13.66 5.04 7.43
CA PRO A 70 -15.03 4.63 7.71
C PRO A 70 -15.88 4.48 6.46
N GLU A 71 -16.94 3.68 6.54
CA GLU A 71 -17.80 3.30 5.42
C GLU A 71 -18.44 4.49 4.67
N GLN A 72 -18.76 5.58 5.39
CA GLN A 72 -19.35 6.80 4.81
C GLN A 72 -18.40 7.62 3.94
N ASP A 73 -17.09 7.36 4.03
CA ASP A 73 -16.10 7.94 3.14
C ASP A 73 -15.92 7.06 1.90
N ASN A 74 -15.46 7.67 0.82
CA ASN A 74 -14.99 6.95 -0.35
C ASN A 74 -13.86 7.74 -1.02
N GLY A 75 -13.38 7.26 -2.14
CA GLY A 75 -12.33 7.92 -2.90
C GLY A 75 -12.21 7.37 -4.30
N ILE A 76 -11.34 7.99 -5.07
CA ILE A 76 -10.94 7.52 -6.39
C ILE A 76 -9.45 7.70 -6.59
N LYS A 77 -8.77 6.63 -6.98
CA LYS A 77 -7.34 6.64 -7.32
C LYS A 77 -7.12 6.08 -8.72
N MET A 78 -6.14 6.65 -9.44
CA MET A 78 -5.76 6.20 -10.77
C MET A 78 -4.55 5.26 -10.71
N VAL A 79 -4.58 4.25 -11.55
CA VAL A 79 -3.50 3.29 -11.77
C VAL A 79 -2.91 3.52 -13.16
N ASP A 80 -1.62 3.76 -13.24
CA ASP A 80 -0.90 3.94 -14.51
C ASP A 80 -0.66 2.60 -15.23
N ALA A 81 -0.33 2.68 -16.51
CA ALA A 81 -0.25 1.54 -17.44
C ALA A 81 0.70 0.40 -17.03
N GLU A 82 1.66 0.63 -16.15
CA GLU A 82 2.53 -0.41 -15.61
C GLU A 82 1.99 -1.05 -14.31
N GLY A 83 0.71 -0.82 -14.01
CA GLY A 83 0.12 -1.20 -12.73
C GLY A 83 0.65 -0.38 -11.55
N LYS A 84 1.31 0.74 -11.77
CA LYS A 84 1.87 1.62 -10.74
C LYS A 84 0.87 2.72 -10.36
N MET A 85 1.16 3.42 -9.26
CA MET A 85 0.43 4.63 -8.90
C MET A 85 0.60 5.71 -9.99
N LEU A 86 -0.39 6.61 -10.11
CA LEU A 86 -0.36 7.74 -11.03
C LEU A 86 0.95 8.52 -10.92
N ALA A 87 1.52 8.86 -12.07
CA ALA A 87 2.72 9.67 -12.17
C ALA A 87 2.51 11.06 -11.53
N ALA A 88 3.54 11.53 -10.80
CA ALA A 88 3.42 12.71 -9.93
C ALA A 88 3.04 14.00 -10.67
N GLU A 89 3.47 14.15 -11.91
CA GLU A 89 3.15 15.30 -12.76
C GLU A 89 1.66 15.43 -13.11
N TRP A 90 0.88 14.35 -12.98
CA TRP A 90 -0.55 14.35 -13.20
C TRP A 90 -1.36 14.77 -11.97
N GLU A 91 -0.81 14.70 -10.76
CA GLU A 91 -1.53 15.05 -9.52
C GLU A 91 -2.02 16.52 -9.49
N PRO A 92 -1.18 17.52 -9.88
CA PRO A 92 -1.66 18.89 -10.00
C PRO A 92 -2.71 19.08 -11.10
N ILE A 93 -2.63 18.32 -12.21
CA ILE A 93 -3.61 18.36 -13.29
C ILE A 93 -4.95 17.84 -12.78
N CYS A 94 -4.95 16.68 -12.08
CA CYS A 94 -6.15 16.15 -11.44
C CYS A 94 -6.79 17.18 -10.50
N THR A 95 -5.97 17.82 -9.66
CA THR A 95 -6.46 18.81 -8.70
C THR A 95 -7.10 20.02 -9.37
N ARG A 96 -6.50 20.56 -10.44
CA ARG A 96 -7.08 21.70 -11.17
C ARG A 96 -8.39 21.35 -11.86
N ILE A 97 -8.41 20.25 -12.63
CA ILE A 97 -9.60 19.81 -13.37
C ILE A 97 -10.77 19.52 -12.40
N VAL A 98 -10.50 18.84 -11.28
CA VAL A 98 -11.53 18.48 -10.29
C VAL A 98 -12.13 19.72 -9.61
N ASN A 99 -11.38 20.80 -9.45
CA ASN A 99 -11.84 22.01 -8.78
C ASN A 99 -12.38 23.11 -9.72
N ALA A 100 -12.46 22.88 -11.03
CA ALA A 100 -13.01 23.86 -11.96
C ALA A 100 -14.47 24.25 -11.60
N GLU A 101 -14.73 25.55 -11.46
CA GLU A 101 -16.00 26.09 -10.93
C GLU A 101 -17.12 26.22 -11.99
N SER A 102 -16.75 26.24 -13.26
CA SER A 102 -17.70 26.30 -14.38
C SER A 102 -17.31 25.33 -15.47
N VAL A 103 -18.24 25.03 -16.39
CA VAL A 103 -17.95 24.17 -17.52
C VAL A 103 -16.90 24.77 -18.44
N ASP A 104 -16.89 26.09 -18.61
CA ASP A 104 -15.88 26.79 -19.41
C ASP A 104 -14.48 26.65 -18.80
N LEU A 105 -14.36 26.79 -17.47
CA LEU A 105 -13.10 26.54 -16.77
C LEU A 105 -12.70 25.07 -16.84
N LEU A 106 -13.67 24.16 -16.76
CA LEU A 106 -13.39 22.72 -16.91
C LEU A 106 -12.84 22.40 -18.29
N GLN A 107 -13.43 22.97 -19.35
CA GLN A 107 -12.91 22.84 -20.72
C GLN A 107 -11.51 23.44 -20.87
N GLN A 108 -11.29 24.63 -20.30
CA GLN A 108 -9.97 25.29 -20.33
C GLN A 108 -8.89 24.44 -19.65
N GLU A 109 -9.17 23.88 -18.47
CA GLU A 109 -8.22 23.02 -17.76
C GLU A 109 -7.95 21.71 -18.50
N ILE A 110 -8.97 21.14 -19.17
CA ILE A 110 -8.79 19.96 -20.05
C ILE A 110 -7.89 20.31 -21.23
N HIS A 111 -8.16 21.42 -21.93
CA HIS A 111 -7.31 21.87 -23.05
C HIS A 111 -5.88 22.17 -22.61
N HIS A 112 -5.72 22.84 -21.45
CA HIS A 112 -4.40 23.09 -20.88
C HIS A 112 -3.65 21.77 -20.56
N ALA A 113 -4.35 20.75 -20.05
CA ALA A 113 -3.75 19.44 -19.84
C ALA A 113 -3.32 18.77 -21.16
N VAL A 114 -4.15 18.84 -22.20
CA VAL A 114 -3.85 18.32 -23.55
C VAL A 114 -2.62 19.00 -24.12
N GLU A 115 -2.52 20.34 -24.05
CA GLU A 115 -1.39 21.11 -24.56
C GLU A 115 -0.11 20.87 -23.75
N SER A 116 -0.17 21.01 -22.43
CA SER A 116 1.01 20.88 -21.55
C SER A 116 1.61 19.48 -21.55
N MET A 117 0.77 18.44 -21.68
CA MET A 117 1.20 17.04 -21.76
C MET A 117 1.39 16.57 -23.22
N GLN A 118 1.24 17.44 -24.22
CA GLN A 118 1.40 17.18 -25.65
C GLN A 118 0.57 15.98 -26.14
N ILE A 119 -0.71 15.89 -25.72
CA ILE A 119 -1.59 14.77 -26.01
C ILE A 119 -2.20 14.93 -27.41
N ASP A 120 -1.93 13.99 -28.31
CA ASP A 120 -2.68 13.89 -29.57
C ASP A 120 -3.94 13.03 -29.33
N LEU A 121 -5.08 13.70 -29.20
CA LEU A 121 -6.37 13.03 -28.98
C LEU A 121 -6.78 12.08 -30.12
N LYS A 122 -6.17 12.21 -31.30
CA LYS A 122 -6.48 11.37 -32.47
C LYS A 122 -5.57 10.14 -32.60
N ALA A 123 -4.49 10.10 -31.82
CA ALA A 123 -3.46 9.06 -31.93
C ALA A 123 -3.96 7.67 -31.53
N SER A 124 -4.87 7.59 -30.55
CA SER A 124 -5.35 6.30 -30.02
C SER A 124 -6.71 6.43 -29.34
N SER A 125 -7.40 5.31 -29.17
CA SER A 125 -8.59 5.21 -28.33
C SER A 125 -8.20 4.94 -26.88
N PRO A 126 -8.82 5.62 -25.89
CA PRO A 126 -8.51 5.37 -24.49
C PRO A 126 -9.11 4.04 -24.01
N HIS A 127 -8.35 3.32 -23.16
CA HIS A 127 -8.77 2.08 -22.52
C HIS A 127 -8.65 2.24 -21.00
N VAL A 128 -9.75 1.99 -20.27
CA VAL A 128 -9.77 2.18 -18.82
C VAL A 128 -10.44 0.99 -18.14
N ILE A 129 -9.79 0.48 -17.09
CA ILE A 129 -10.31 -0.58 -16.24
C ILE A 129 -10.83 0.05 -14.96
N CYS A 130 -12.12 -0.13 -14.66
CA CYS A 130 -12.73 0.36 -13.42
C CYS A 130 -12.92 -0.80 -12.44
N GLY A 131 -12.67 -0.53 -11.15
CA GLY A 131 -12.94 -1.46 -10.07
C GLY A 131 -13.35 -0.71 -8.80
N TYR A 132 -13.96 -1.42 -7.86
CA TYR A 132 -14.47 -0.82 -6.63
C TYR A 132 -14.44 -1.82 -5.46
N ASP A 133 -14.42 -1.27 -4.23
CA ASP A 133 -14.55 -2.02 -2.99
C ASP A 133 -16.02 -2.19 -2.54
N THR A 134 -16.23 -2.69 -1.32
CA THR A 134 -17.55 -3.03 -0.77
C THR A 134 -18.38 -1.84 -0.29
N ARG A 135 -17.93 -0.60 -0.43
CA ARG A 135 -18.63 0.59 0.08
C ARG A 135 -19.98 0.78 -0.59
N PRO A 136 -21.04 1.15 0.15
CA PRO A 136 -22.39 1.32 -0.42
C PRO A 136 -22.46 2.34 -1.56
N SER A 137 -21.60 3.36 -1.54
CA SER A 137 -21.51 4.41 -2.57
C SER A 137 -20.75 3.98 -3.83
N ALA A 138 -20.08 2.82 -3.83
CA ALA A 138 -19.15 2.42 -4.87
C ALA A 138 -19.78 2.39 -6.27
N LEU A 139 -20.96 1.77 -6.43
CA LEU A 139 -21.63 1.66 -7.73
C LEU A 139 -22.04 3.03 -8.31
N ALA A 140 -22.54 3.94 -7.46
CA ALA A 140 -22.93 5.27 -7.91
C ALA A 140 -21.71 6.10 -8.34
N LEU A 141 -20.60 6.00 -7.62
CA LEU A 141 -19.37 6.69 -7.94
C LEU A 141 -18.66 6.09 -9.16
N THR A 142 -18.70 4.77 -9.34
CA THR A 142 -18.23 4.11 -10.56
C THR A 142 -19.02 4.59 -11.77
N LYS A 143 -20.35 4.69 -11.66
CA LYS A 143 -21.20 5.23 -12.74
C LYS A 143 -20.83 6.67 -13.09
N ALA A 144 -20.53 7.50 -12.12
CA ALA A 144 -20.08 8.87 -12.38
C ALA A 144 -18.73 8.87 -13.15
N ALA A 145 -17.80 8.01 -12.78
CA ALA A 145 -16.52 7.85 -13.50
C ALA A 145 -16.74 7.36 -14.95
N GLU A 146 -17.61 6.37 -15.16
CA GLU A 146 -17.97 5.88 -16.49
C GLU A 146 -18.60 6.97 -17.37
N ASP A 147 -19.50 7.80 -16.82
CA ASP A 147 -20.06 8.95 -17.55
C ASP A 147 -18.95 9.93 -17.98
N GLY A 148 -17.92 10.13 -17.15
CA GLY A 148 -16.73 10.93 -17.50
C GLY A 148 -15.88 10.27 -18.60
N LEU A 149 -15.68 8.96 -18.55
CA LEU A 149 -14.96 8.19 -19.58
C LEU A 149 -15.62 8.29 -20.95
N HIS A 150 -16.94 8.30 -20.99
CA HIS A 150 -17.68 8.46 -22.23
C HIS A 150 -17.51 9.80 -22.93
N VAL A 151 -17.06 10.85 -22.22
CA VAL A 151 -16.76 12.18 -22.81
C VAL A 151 -15.66 12.10 -23.87
N LEU A 152 -14.72 11.17 -23.73
CA LEU A 152 -13.65 10.91 -24.71
C LEU A 152 -13.81 9.59 -25.45
N GLY A 153 -14.97 8.94 -25.35
CA GLY A 153 -15.26 7.69 -26.04
C GLY A 153 -14.37 6.53 -25.62
N ALA A 154 -14.04 6.44 -24.33
CA ALA A 154 -13.17 5.38 -23.81
C ALA A 154 -13.80 3.99 -23.93
N HIS A 155 -12.97 3.00 -24.23
CA HIS A 155 -13.28 1.60 -24.01
C HIS A 155 -13.17 1.30 -22.52
N ILE A 156 -14.28 0.87 -21.92
CA ILE A 156 -14.40 0.66 -20.48
C ILE A 156 -14.50 -0.84 -20.21
N PHE A 157 -13.60 -1.35 -19.36
CA PHE A 157 -13.76 -2.65 -18.75
C PHE A 157 -14.07 -2.47 -17.26
N ASN A 158 -15.28 -2.82 -16.83
CA ASN A 158 -15.66 -2.79 -15.42
C ASN A 158 -15.35 -4.14 -14.79
N ALA A 159 -14.27 -4.20 -14.00
CA ALA A 159 -13.84 -5.40 -13.28
C ALA A 159 -14.74 -5.73 -12.07
N GLY A 160 -15.65 -4.81 -11.71
CA GLY A 160 -16.56 -5.02 -10.61
C GLY A 160 -15.91 -4.93 -9.23
N LEU A 161 -16.33 -5.82 -8.34
CA LEU A 161 -15.83 -5.90 -6.96
C LEU A 161 -14.44 -6.54 -6.96
N VAL A 162 -13.41 -5.72 -6.74
CA VAL A 162 -12.00 -6.16 -6.72
C VAL A 162 -11.24 -5.46 -5.60
N THR A 163 -10.14 -6.06 -5.17
CA THR A 163 -9.17 -5.36 -4.29
C THR A 163 -8.37 -4.35 -5.09
N THR A 164 -7.79 -3.37 -4.40
CA THR A 164 -6.87 -2.43 -5.04
C THR A 164 -5.74 -3.14 -5.78
N PRO A 165 -4.98 -4.09 -5.17
CA PRO A 165 -3.91 -4.78 -5.88
C PRO A 165 -4.38 -5.64 -7.06
N GLN A 166 -5.60 -6.18 -7.02
CA GLN A 166 -6.18 -6.88 -8.19
C GLN A 166 -6.39 -5.93 -9.36
N LEU A 167 -6.88 -4.70 -9.14
CA LEU A 167 -7.00 -3.72 -10.21
C LEU A 167 -5.63 -3.35 -10.79
N HIS A 168 -4.62 -3.12 -9.94
CA HIS A 168 -3.25 -2.86 -10.38
C HIS A 168 -2.69 -4.00 -11.23
N PHE A 169 -2.92 -5.24 -10.82
CA PHE A 169 -2.57 -6.44 -11.58
C PHE A 169 -3.26 -6.48 -12.96
N LEU A 170 -4.58 -6.24 -13.01
CA LEU A 170 -5.34 -6.24 -14.25
C LEU A 170 -4.83 -5.19 -15.24
N VAL A 171 -4.50 -3.99 -14.77
CA VAL A 171 -3.95 -2.93 -15.61
C VAL A 171 -2.56 -3.33 -16.15
N MET A 172 -1.68 -3.84 -15.30
CA MET A 172 -0.36 -4.32 -15.71
C MET A 172 -0.47 -5.42 -16.77
N GLU A 173 -1.25 -6.46 -16.49
CA GLU A 173 -1.42 -7.61 -17.39
C GLU A 173 -2.05 -7.22 -18.73
N SER A 174 -3.02 -6.29 -18.74
CA SER A 174 -3.59 -5.76 -20.00
C SER A 174 -2.54 -5.14 -20.90
N ASN A 175 -1.54 -4.48 -20.32
CA ASN A 175 -0.48 -3.80 -21.08
C ASN A 175 0.70 -4.71 -21.43
N MET A 176 0.95 -5.76 -20.66
CA MET A 176 1.98 -6.77 -20.97
C MET A 176 1.58 -7.66 -22.14
N LYS A 177 0.29 -7.98 -22.25
CA LYS A 177 -0.28 -8.87 -23.28
C LYS A 177 -0.49 -8.21 -24.66
N ASN A 178 -0.37 -6.90 -24.78
CA ASN A 178 -0.50 -6.19 -26.06
C ASN A 178 0.50 -6.64 -27.16
N LEU A 179 1.32 -7.66 -26.88
CA LEU A 179 2.21 -8.27 -27.86
C LEU A 179 1.63 -9.55 -28.52
N GLU A 180 0.61 -10.23 -27.93
CA GLU A 180 0.17 -11.54 -28.45
C GLU A 180 -1.34 -11.88 -28.31
N LEU A 181 -2.17 -11.10 -27.62
CA LEU A 181 -3.60 -11.41 -27.45
C LEU A 181 -4.52 -10.39 -28.12
N PRO A 182 -5.68 -10.83 -28.64
CA PRO A 182 -6.70 -9.90 -29.12
C PRO A 182 -7.13 -8.95 -28.01
N LEU A 183 -7.32 -7.69 -28.32
CA LEU A 183 -7.86 -6.63 -27.43
C LEU A 183 -9.23 -7.01 -26.81
N ASP A 184 -9.85 -8.06 -27.31
CA ASP A 184 -11.20 -8.52 -26.94
C ASP A 184 -11.25 -9.47 -25.72
N ALA A 185 -10.10 -9.86 -25.15
CA ALA A 185 -10.05 -10.70 -23.95
C ALA A 185 -9.22 -10.02 -22.86
N PRO A 186 -9.82 -9.16 -22.03
CA PRO A 186 -9.11 -8.54 -20.91
C PRO A 186 -8.64 -9.61 -19.91
N PRO A 187 -7.54 -9.37 -19.18
CA PRO A 187 -7.09 -10.26 -18.12
C PRO A 187 -8.19 -10.42 -17.06
N THR A 188 -8.26 -11.60 -16.47
CA THR A 188 -9.25 -11.91 -15.45
C THR A 188 -8.62 -11.92 -14.05
N VAL A 189 -9.43 -11.72 -13.04
CA VAL A 189 -8.99 -11.84 -11.64
C VAL A 189 -8.58 -13.29 -11.32
N ASP A 190 -9.09 -14.28 -12.02
CA ASP A 190 -8.69 -15.68 -11.85
C ASP A 190 -7.20 -15.88 -12.14
N MET A 191 -6.64 -15.19 -13.13
CA MET A 191 -5.20 -15.21 -13.43
C MET A 191 -4.35 -14.71 -12.26
N TYR A 192 -4.84 -13.73 -11.51
CA TYR A 192 -4.18 -13.26 -10.29
C TYR A 192 -4.15 -14.36 -9.23
N TYR A 193 -5.28 -15.03 -8.99
CA TYR A 193 -5.33 -16.12 -8.01
C TYR A 193 -4.47 -17.32 -8.44
N GLU A 194 -4.52 -17.71 -9.70
CA GLU A 194 -3.70 -18.81 -10.24
C GLU A 194 -2.21 -18.54 -10.10
N ARG A 195 -1.78 -17.30 -10.36
CA ARG A 195 -0.39 -16.87 -10.19
C ARG A 195 0.06 -17.02 -8.74
N LEU A 196 -0.70 -16.49 -7.79
CA LEU A 196 -0.38 -16.58 -6.36
C LEU A 196 -0.38 -18.04 -5.88
N ALA A 197 -1.46 -18.78 -6.14
CA ALA A 197 -1.61 -20.15 -5.69
C ALA A 197 -0.53 -21.08 -6.27
N SER A 198 -0.27 -21.01 -7.58
CA SER A 198 0.75 -21.83 -8.24
C SER A 198 2.14 -21.61 -7.63
N SER A 199 2.52 -20.35 -7.39
CA SER A 199 3.81 -20.03 -6.79
C SER A 199 3.91 -20.48 -5.33
N PHE A 200 2.86 -20.24 -4.56
CA PHE A 200 2.78 -20.64 -3.15
C PHE A 200 2.86 -22.16 -2.96
N VAL A 201 2.08 -22.93 -3.72
CA VAL A 201 2.09 -24.40 -3.70
C VAL A 201 3.46 -24.96 -4.06
N LYS A 202 4.10 -24.42 -5.11
CA LYS A 202 5.45 -24.83 -5.51
C LYS A 202 6.49 -24.52 -4.45
N PHE A 203 6.38 -23.37 -3.79
CA PHE A 203 7.32 -22.97 -2.73
C PHE A 203 7.25 -23.91 -1.53
N LEU A 204 6.04 -24.27 -1.09
CA LEU A 204 5.82 -25.22 0.00
C LEU A 204 6.13 -26.68 -0.39
N ALA A 205 6.33 -26.98 -1.68
CA ALA A 205 6.56 -28.33 -2.20
C ALA A 205 5.54 -29.36 -1.69
N GLY A 206 4.27 -28.92 -1.51
CA GLY A 206 3.18 -29.75 -0.99
C GLY A 206 3.23 -30.02 0.52
N THR A 207 4.15 -29.40 1.26
CA THR A 207 4.21 -29.53 2.73
C THR A 207 3.17 -28.59 3.35
N PRO A 208 2.24 -29.10 4.19
CA PRO A 208 1.26 -28.24 4.86
C PRO A 208 1.92 -27.20 5.75
N PHE A 209 1.34 -26.00 5.78
CA PHE A 209 1.74 -24.97 6.71
C PHE A 209 1.38 -25.41 8.15
N PRO A 210 2.31 -25.36 9.12
CA PRO A 210 2.17 -26.09 10.37
C PRO A 210 1.22 -25.45 11.41
N VAL A 211 0.78 -24.22 11.21
CA VAL A 211 -0.03 -23.45 12.17
C VAL A 211 -1.30 -22.94 11.51
N PRO A 212 -2.47 -23.00 12.19
CA PRO A 212 -3.66 -22.35 11.67
C PRO A 212 -3.47 -20.84 11.61
N ILE A 213 -4.04 -20.21 10.57
CA ILE A 213 -4.08 -18.77 10.42
C ILE A 213 -5.51 -18.26 10.54
N VAL A 214 -5.70 -17.21 11.34
CA VAL A 214 -6.98 -16.53 11.49
C VAL A 214 -6.88 -15.14 10.84
N ILE A 215 -7.76 -14.86 9.90
CA ILE A 215 -7.71 -13.65 9.07
C ILE A 215 -8.92 -12.78 9.37
N ASP A 216 -8.67 -11.59 9.88
CA ASP A 216 -9.63 -10.50 9.95
C ASP A 216 -9.71 -9.80 8.58
N CYS A 217 -10.83 -9.96 7.90
CA CYS A 217 -11.06 -9.38 6.58
C CYS A 217 -11.63 -7.95 6.63
N ALA A 218 -11.66 -7.30 7.80
CA ALA A 218 -12.16 -5.93 8.00
C ALA A 218 -13.60 -5.69 7.48
N ASN A 219 -14.40 -6.73 7.22
CA ASN A 219 -15.66 -6.70 6.47
C ASN A 219 -15.52 -6.06 5.07
N GLY A 220 -14.31 -6.08 4.51
CA GLY A 220 -13.93 -5.50 3.22
C GLY A 220 -13.86 -6.51 2.08
N VAL A 221 -13.46 -6.04 0.91
CA VAL A 221 -13.37 -6.86 -0.31
C VAL A 221 -12.31 -7.96 -0.20
N GLY A 222 -11.36 -7.85 0.73
CA GLY A 222 -10.40 -8.89 1.06
C GLY A 222 -11.06 -10.22 1.45
N ALA A 223 -12.27 -10.20 2.05
CA ALA A 223 -13.03 -11.42 2.34
C ALA A 223 -13.37 -12.21 1.07
N HIS A 224 -13.85 -11.52 0.03
CA HIS A 224 -14.14 -12.13 -1.26
C HIS A 224 -12.88 -12.66 -1.93
N ALA A 225 -11.82 -11.89 -1.89
CA ALA A 225 -10.55 -12.25 -2.53
C ALA A 225 -9.92 -13.50 -1.88
N ILE A 226 -9.83 -13.56 -0.55
CA ILE A 226 -9.23 -14.71 0.13
C ILE A 226 -10.11 -15.98 -0.01
N GLN A 227 -11.44 -15.85 -0.02
CA GLN A 227 -12.34 -16.97 -0.28
C GLN A 227 -12.12 -17.58 -1.68
N ASN A 228 -11.85 -16.77 -2.70
CA ASN A 228 -11.57 -17.27 -4.05
C ASN A 228 -10.18 -17.89 -4.14
N LEU A 229 -9.17 -17.29 -3.51
CA LEU A 229 -7.83 -17.87 -3.43
C LEU A 229 -7.85 -19.24 -2.76
N THR A 230 -8.57 -19.39 -1.63
CA THR A 230 -8.63 -20.66 -0.88
C THR A 230 -9.30 -21.80 -1.66
N LYS A 231 -10.22 -21.49 -2.59
CA LYS A 231 -10.86 -22.52 -3.44
C LYS A 231 -9.89 -23.22 -4.40
N ILE A 232 -8.80 -22.57 -4.76
CA ILE A 232 -7.81 -23.11 -5.71
C ILE A 232 -6.55 -23.65 -5.02
N LEU A 233 -6.38 -23.38 -3.72
CA LEU A 233 -5.33 -24.01 -2.94
C LEU A 233 -5.66 -25.49 -2.67
N PRO A 234 -4.68 -26.39 -2.66
CA PRO A 234 -4.89 -27.78 -2.25
C PRO A 234 -5.48 -27.88 -0.86
N GLU A 235 -6.45 -28.77 -0.69
CA GLU A 235 -7.05 -29.06 0.61
C GLU A 235 -6.01 -29.46 1.65
N GLY A 236 -6.09 -28.88 2.84
CA GLY A 236 -5.18 -29.15 3.94
C GLY A 236 -3.77 -28.54 3.81
N LEU A 237 -3.50 -27.74 2.75
CA LEU A 237 -2.20 -27.07 2.62
C LEU A 237 -2.00 -25.96 3.65
N VAL A 238 -3.08 -25.18 3.92
CA VAL A 238 -3.12 -24.15 4.97
C VAL A 238 -4.47 -24.23 5.66
N ASP A 239 -4.50 -24.24 6.99
CA ASP A 239 -5.73 -24.14 7.77
C ASP A 239 -6.07 -22.66 7.97
N ILE A 240 -7.10 -22.18 7.27
CA ILE A 240 -7.50 -20.77 7.25
C ILE A 240 -8.89 -20.59 7.86
N THR A 241 -8.97 -19.76 8.89
CA THR A 241 -10.24 -19.29 9.45
C THR A 241 -10.44 -17.81 9.07
N LEU A 242 -11.59 -17.50 8.47
CA LEU A 242 -11.94 -16.13 8.07
C LEU A 242 -12.92 -15.52 9.06
N LEU A 243 -12.59 -14.34 9.58
CA LEU A 243 -13.43 -13.53 10.46
C LEU A 243 -13.73 -12.18 9.81
N ARG A 244 -14.79 -11.52 10.25
CA ARG A 244 -15.20 -10.20 9.72
C ARG A 244 -15.38 -10.22 8.20
N THR A 245 -16.25 -11.12 7.72
CA THR A 245 -16.53 -11.33 6.29
C THR A 245 -17.87 -10.72 5.83
N SER A 246 -18.52 -9.91 6.66
CA SER A 246 -19.85 -9.32 6.41
C SER A 246 -19.79 -8.10 5.50
N MET A 247 -19.37 -8.30 4.25
CA MET A 247 -19.10 -7.24 3.24
C MET A 247 -20.30 -6.34 2.92
N HIS A 248 -21.52 -6.79 3.18
CA HIS A 248 -22.75 -6.07 2.82
C HIS A 248 -23.51 -5.55 4.05
N GLU A 249 -22.97 -5.77 5.25
CA GLU A 249 -23.61 -5.30 6.47
C GLU A 249 -23.20 -3.86 6.76
N GLN A 250 -24.18 -2.95 6.70
CA GLN A 250 -23.95 -1.53 6.85
C GLN A 250 -23.30 -1.18 8.19
N GLY A 251 -22.32 -0.27 8.17
CA GLY A 251 -21.61 0.20 9.35
C GLY A 251 -20.54 -0.76 9.89
N LYS A 252 -20.25 -1.85 9.19
CA LYS A 252 -19.27 -2.86 9.64
C LYS A 252 -17.88 -2.70 9.03
N LEU A 253 -17.77 -2.12 7.83
CA LEU A 253 -16.48 -1.97 7.14
C LEU A 253 -15.48 -1.18 8.00
N ASN A 254 -14.33 -1.79 8.31
CA ASN A 254 -13.26 -1.23 9.14
C ASN A 254 -13.69 -0.83 10.58
N HIS A 255 -14.88 -1.25 11.02
CA HIS A 255 -15.39 -0.85 12.34
C HIS A 255 -14.81 -1.72 13.46
N ALA A 256 -13.93 -1.15 14.28
CA ALA A 256 -13.22 -1.81 15.35
C ALA A 256 -12.49 -3.11 14.92
N CYS A 257 -12.02 -3.14 13.68
CA CYS A 257 -11.30 -4.26 13.06
C CYS A 257 -10.41 -3.74 11.90
N GLY A 258 -9.62 -4.64 11.32
CA GLY A 258 -8.75 -4.34 10.19
C GLY A 258 -7.37 -3.83 10.59
N ALA A 259 -6.45 -3.81 9.62
CA ALA A 259 -5.03 -3.55 9.83
C ALA A 259 -4.74 -2.23 10.54
N ASP A 260 -5.38 -1.13 10.12
CA ASP A 260 -5.19 0.18 10.76
C ASP A 260 -5.71 0.25 12.19
N PHE A 261 -6.83 -0.43 12.49
CA PHE A 261 -7.34 -0.53 13.85
C PHE A 261 -6.34 -1.26 14.75
N VAL A 262 -5.91 -2.45 14.34
CA VAL A 262 -4.97 -3.28 15.11
C VAL A 262 -3.65 -2.55 15.32
N LYS A 263 -3.09 -1.94 14.27
CA LYS A 263 -1.85 -1.17 14.36
C LYS A 263 -1.96 0.04 15.27
N SER A 264 -3.06 0.81 15.17
CA SER A 264 -3.20 2.06 15.92
C SER A 264 -3.61 1.85 17.37
N LYS A 265 -4.41 0.82 17.65
CA LYS A 265 -4.92 0.52 19.00
C LYS A 265 -4.05 -0.48 19.75
N GLN A 266 -3.19 -1.22 19.05
CA GLN A 266 -2.35 -2.28 19.60
C GLN A 266 -3.16 -3.26 20.47
N CYS A 267 -4.26 -3.73 19.89
CA CYS A 267 -5.16 -4.70 20.52
C CYS A 267 -5.84 -5.56 19.45
N LEU A 268 -6.43 -6.66 19.90
CA LEU A 268 -7.22 -7.54 19.04
C LEU A 268 -8.47 -6.82 18.49
N PRO A 269 -8.95 -7.19 17.29
CA PRO A 269 -10.25 -6.77 16.79
C PRO A 269 -11.38 -7.09 17.78
N ALA A 270 -12.39 -6.21 17.82
CA ALA A 270 -13.50 -6.36 18.75
C ALA A 270 -14.21 -7.71 18.57
N GLY A 271 -14.50 -8.40 19.69
CA GLY A 271 -15.20 -9.69 19.73
C GLY A 271 -14.30 -10.92 19.54
N TYR A 272 -13.00 -10.74 19.35
CA TYR A 272 -12.04 -11.86 19.27
C TYR A 272 -11.94 -12.66 20.57
N GLU A 273 -12.29 -12.05 21.70
CA GLU A 273 -12.38 -12.73 23.00
C GLU A 273 -13.43 -13.85 23.07
N ASN A 274 -14.32 -13.92 22.09
CA ASN A 274 -15.35 -14.94 21.97
C ASN A 274 -15.11 -15.93 20.82
N GLU A 275 -14.02 -15.79 20.08
CA GLU A 275 -13.69 -16.61 18.92
C GLU A 275 -12.81 -17.80 19.33
N PRO A 276 -13.31 -19.04 19.24
CA PRO A 276 -12.56 -20.21 19.73
C PRO A 276 -11.29 -20.52 18.93
N THR A 277 -11.17 -19.98 17.72
CA THR A 277 -9.98 -20.14 16.86
C THR A 277 -8.85 -19.18 17.23
N VAL A 278 -9.13 -18.14 18.04
CA VAL A 278 -8.14 -17.19 18.55
C VAL A 278 -7.54 -17.74 19.84
N GLN A 279 -6.42 -18.43 19.73
CA GLN A 279 -5.76 -19.12 20.84
C GLN A 279 -4.26 -18.78 20.89
N PRO A 280 -3.60 -18.95 22.05
CA PRO A 280 -2.14 -18.89 22.10
C PRO A 280 -1.48 -19.79 21.08
N GLY A 281 -0.55 -19.24 20.29
CA GLY A 281 0.16 -19.95 19.25
C GLY A 281 -0.49 -19.89 17.85
N SER A 282 -1.75 -19.39 17.72
CA SER A 282 -2.34 -19.10 16.41
C SER A 282 -1.67 -17.89 15.78
N LEU A 283 -1.40 -17.96 14.47
CA LEU A 283 -0.98 -16.80 13.68
C LEU A 283 -2.23 -16.02 13.26
N LEU A 284 -2.30 -14.77 13.66
CA LEU A 284 -3.42 -13.89 13.36
C LEU A 284 -2.97 -12.79 12.40
N CYS A 285 -3.85 -12.35 11.49
CA CYS A 285 -3.60 -11.17 10.67
C CYS A 285 -4.88 -10.39 10.39
N SER A 286 -4.73 -9.11 10.05
CA SER A 286 -5.83 -8.25 9.61
C SER A 286 -5.49 -7.61 8.28
N PHE A 287 -6.44 -7.64 7.34
CA PHE A 287 -6.44 -6.81 6.12
C PHE A 287 -7.12 -5.46 6.42
N ASP A 288 -7.00 -4.50 5.50
CA ASP A 288 -7.86 -3.33 5.48
C ASP A 288 -8.99 -3.46 4.44
N GLY A 289 -9.80 -2.41 4.29
CA GLY A 289 -11.04 -2.48 3.51
C GLY A 289 -10.88 -2.83 2.03
N ASP A 290 -9.78 -2.44 1.38
CA ASP A 290 -9.47 -2.76 -0.02
C ASP A 290 -8.28 -3.73 -0.18
N ALA A 291 -7.82 -4.30 0.94
CA ALA A 291 -6.80 -5.34 1.03
C ALA A 291 -5.45 -4.96 0.39
N ASP A 292 -5.04 -3.70 0.55
CA ASP A 292 -3.70 -3.23 0.17
C ASP A 292 -2.72 -3.16 1.36
N ARG A 293 -3.19 -3.52 2.59
CA ARG A 293 -2.42 -3.56 3.84
C ARG A 293 -2.67 -4.83 4.61
N ILE A 294 -1.62 -5.29 5.32
CA ILE A 294 -1.70 -6.40 6.25
C ILE A 294 -0.83 -6.15 7.47
N VAL A 295 -1.34 -6.48 8.64
CA VAL A 295 -0.52 -6.62 9.86
C VAL A 295 -0.78 -7.98 10.48
N PHE A 296 0.26 -8.55 11.09
CA PHE A 296 0.17 -9.80 11.82
C PHE A 296 0.22 -9.54 13.32
N TYR A 297 -0.25 -10.49 14.07
CA TYR A 297 -0.21 -10.48 15.53
C TYR A 297 -0.46 -11.89 16.09
N TYR A 298 -0.21 -12.06 17.36
CA TYR A 298 -0.50 -13.30 18.08
C TYR A 298 -0.74 -13.01 19.55
N VAL A 299 -1.18 -14.01 20.29
CA VAL A 299 -1.38 -13.94 21.75
C VAL A 299 -0.56 -15.01 22.45
N THR A 300 0.03 -14.66 23.61
CA THR A 300 0.84 -15.57 24.43
C THR A 300 0.07 -16.14 25.64
N GLY A 301 -1.11 -15.61 25.91
CA GLY A 301 -1.92 -15.96 27.07
C GLY A 301 -3.42 -15.71 26.83
N PRO A 302 -4.19 -15.46 27.89
CA PRO A 302 -5.63 -15.22 27.78
C PRO A 302 -5.93 -14.06 26.83
N VAL A 303 -6.84 -14.25 25.88
CA VAL A 303 -7.23 -13.26 24.86
C VAL A 303 -7.70 -11.92 25.46
N ARG A 304 -8.25 -11.96 26.68
CA ARG A 304 -8.72 -10.74 27.41
C ARG A 304 -7.61 -9.99 28.14
N ASP A 305 -6.41 -10.56 28.22
CA ASP A 305 -5.27 -9.89 28.84
C ASP A 305 -4.52 -9.06 27.78
N PRO A 306 -4.54 -7.72 27.86
CA PRO A 306 -3.81 -6.88 26.92
C PRO A 306 -2.31 -7.17 26.88
N ALA A 307 -1.71 -7.65 27.96
CA ALA A 307 -0.31 -8.00 28.02
C ALA A 307 0.04 -9.25 27.19
N SER A 308 -0.95 -10.05 26.82
CA SER A 308 -0.75 -11.22 25.94
C SER A 308 -0.68 -10.89 24.46
N PHE A 309 -1.05 -9.68 24.04
CA PHE A 309 -1.09 -9.25 22.64
C PHE A 309 0.30 -8.84 22.15
N HIS A 310 0.70 -9.38 21.02
CA HIS A 310 1.97 -9.06 20.34
C HIS A 310 1.69 -8.66 18.88
N LEU A 311 2.12 -7.47 18.50
CA LEU A 311 1.97 -6.94 17.15
C LEU A 311 3.21 -7.25 16.30
N LEU A 312 2.97 -7.74 15.08
CA LEU A 312 3.97 -7.99 14.04
C LEU A 312 3.58 -7.11 12.84
N ASP A 313 3.94 -5.86 12.90
CA ASP A 313 3.54 -4.83 11.93
C ASP A 313 4.39 -4.81 10.66
N GLY A 314 4.23 -3.76 9.85
CA GLY A 314 4.98 -3.60 8.61
C GLY A 314 6.50 -3.58 8.78
N ASP A 315 7.03 -3.09 9.90
CA ASP A 315 8.47 -3.14 10.19
C ASP A 315 8.96 -4.58 10.40
N LYS A 316 8.15 -5.40 11.10
CA LYS A 316 8.42 -6.83 11.28
C LYS A 316 8.32 -7.60 9.96
N ILE A 317 7.36 -7.27 9.09
CA ILE A 317 7.23 -7.86 7.76
C ILE A 317 8.44 -7.51 6.90
N ALA A 318 8.81 -6.21 6.85
CA ALA A 318 9.96 -5.73 6.09
C ALA A 318 11.27 -6.42 6.51
N THR A 319 11.52 -6.52 7.82
CA THR A 319 12.73 -7.18 8.33
C THR A 319 12.76 -8.67 8.05
N LEU A 320 11.64 -9.37 8.22
CA LEU A 320 11.51 -10.80 7.91
C LEU A 320 11.79 -11.08 6.43
N ALA A 321 11.14 -10.32 5.54
CA ALA A 321 11.29 -10.48 4.10
C ALA A 321 12.71 -10.15 3.64
N THR A 322 13.27 -9.04 4.13
CA THR A 322 14.61 -8.59 3.75
C THR A 322 15.70 -9.57 4.18
N ASP A 323 15.63 -10.03 5.43
CA ASP A 323 16.60 -10.99 5.98
C ASP A 323 16.55 -12.32 5.22
N PHE A 324 15.36 -12.86 4.99
CA PHE A 324 15.17 -14.11 4.25
C PHE A 324 15.65 -14.02 2.78
N ILE A 325 15.29 -12.95 2.07
CA ILE A 325 15.71 -12.74 0.69
C ILE A 325 17.26 -12.57 0.62
N SER A 326 17.84 -11.82 1.56
CA SER A 326 19.31 -11.67 1.65
C SER A 326 20.02 -13.00 1.89
N GLU A 327 19.44 -13.88 2.70
CA GLU A 327 19.94 -15.24 2.92
C GLU A 327 19.91 -16.06 1.61
N LEU A 328 18.78 -16.07 0.90
CA LEU A 328 18.65 -16.77 -0.37
C LEU A 328 19.62 -16.24 -1.45
N VAL A 329 19.83 -14.92 -1.53
CA VAL A 329 20.78 -14.32 -2.48
C VAL A 329 22.22 -14.77 -2.19
N ARG A 330 22.61 -14.83 -0.90
CA ARG A 330 23.93 -15.34 -0.48
C ARG A 330 24.10 -16.83 -0.79
N GLU A 331 23.10 -17.66 -0.48
CA GLU A 331 23.12 -19.10 -0.76
C GLU A 331 23.17 -19.40 -2.27
N ALA A 332 22.42 -18.64 -3.07
CA ALA A 332 22.43 -18.72 -4.52
C ALA A 332 23.71 -18.12 -5.14
N ARG A 333 24.58 -17.48 -4.34
CA ARG A 333 25.82 -16.80 -4.76
C ARG A 333 25.61 -15.78 -5.87
N LEU A 334 24.51 -15.03 -5.81
CA LEU A 334 24.22 -13.99 -6.78
C LEU A 334 24.94 -12.69 -6.38
N ASP A 335 25.57 -12.04 -7.36
CA ASP A 335 26.21 -10.71 -7.19
C ASP A 335 25.18 -9.61 -7.40
N ILE A 336 24.21 -9.50 -6.50
CA ILE A 336 23.15 -8.51 -6.50
C ILE A 336 22.92 -7.95 -5.10
N THR A 337 22.43 -6.69 -5.03
CA THR A 337 22.18 -5.97 -3.78
C THR A 337 20.76 -6.18 -3.30
N VAL A 338 20.61 -6.48 -2.01
CA VAL A 338 19.31 -6.47 -1.31
C VAL A 338 19.32 -5.34 -0.30
N GLY A 339 18.26 -4.52 -0.25
CA GLY A 339 18.16 -3.44 0.71
C GLY A 339 16.74 -3.24 1.23
N CYS A 340 16.64 -2.67 2.44
CA CYS A 340 15.37 -2.30 3.05
C CYS A 340 15.19 -0.78 3.02
N VAL A 341 14.00 -0.32 2.65
CA VAL A 341 13.65 1.10 2.69
C VAL A 341 12.60 1.33 3.76
N GLN A 342 12.88 2.27 4.64
CA GLN A 342 12.05 2.60 5.79
C GLN A 342 11.71 4.10 5.82
N THR A 343 10.66 4.49 6.54
CA THR A 343 10.41 5.89 6.90
C THR A 343 11.02 6.21 8.26
N ALA A 344 11.02 7.48 8.63
CA ALA A 344 11.45 7.89 9.98
C ALA A 344 10.62 7.23 11.11
N TYR A 345 9.43 6.74 10.81
CA TYR A 345 8.54 6.06 11.78
C TYR A 345 8.90 4.60 12.05
N ALA A 346 9.77 3.99 11.24
CA ALA A 346 10.23 2.63 11.52
C ALA A 346 10.96 2.57 12.86
N ASN A 347 10.74 1.49 13.62
CA ASN A 347 11.36 1.31 14.92
C ASN A 347 12.89 1.19 14.78
N GLY A 348 13.64 1.86 15.64
CA GLY A 348 15.10 1.85 15.60
C GLY A 348 15.70 0.45 15.77
N ALA A 349 15.01 -0.44 16.49
CA ALA A 349 15.43 -1.82 16.66
C ALA A 349 15.40 -2.60 15.33
N SER A 350 14.42 -2.34 14.44
CA SER A 350 14.37 -2.96 13.10
C SER A 350 15.57 -2.56 12.24
N THR A 351 15.93 -1.27 12.27
CA THR A 351 17.12 -0.76 11.57
C THR A 351 18.42 -1.36 12.12
N ALA A 352 18.53 -1.47 13.44
CA ALA A 352 19.68 -2.07 14.10
C ALA A 352 19.82 -3.55 13.76
N TYR A 353 18.72 -4.30 13.77
CA TYR A 353 18.69 -5.72 13.39
C TYR A 353 19.20 -5.93 11.96
N LEU A 354 18.66 -5.22 10.97
CA LEU A 354 19.09 -5.34 9.58
C LEU A 354 20.56 -4.94 9.38
N THR A 355 21.02 -3.90 10.08
CA THR A 355 22.43 -3.48 10.05
C THR A 355 23.36 -4.57 10.59
N GLN A 356 22.96 -5.28 11.66
CA GLN A 356 23.69 -6.43 12.18
C GLN A 356 23.76 -7.59 11.19
N GLN A 357 22.73 -7.77 10.37
CA GLN A 357 22.69 -8.75 9.26
C GLN A 357 23.46 -8.26 8.01
N HIS A 358 24.15 -7.13 8.08
CA HIS A 358 24.87 -6.49 6.97
C HIS A 358 23.97 -6.12 5.78
N VAL A 359 22.69 -5.84 6.03
CA VAL A 359 21.74 -5.37 5.02
C VAL A 359 21.69 -3.85 5.04
N PRO A 360 21.88 -3.16 3.91
CA PRO A 360 21.75 -1.72 3.82
C PRO A 360 20.29 -1.29 4.06
N VAL A 361 20.13 -0.23 4.87
CA VAL A 361 18.83 0.37 5.17
C VAL A 361 18.84 1.83 4.72
N THR A 362 17.89 2.20 3.84
CA THR A 362 17.69 3.57 3.39
C THR A 362 16.45 4.16 4.06
N CYS A 363 16.59 5.32 4.69
CA CYS A 363 15.45 6.09 5.19
C CYS A 363 15.00 7.12 4.16
N THR A 364 13.68 7.20 3.91
CA THR A 364 13.08 8.16 2.99
C THR A 364 11.89 8.89 3.64
N LYS A 365 11.40 9.94 2.96
CA LYS A 365 10.20 10.66 3.40
C LYS A 365 8.99 9.73 3.48
N THR A 366 8.07 10.06 4.38
CA THR A 366 6.81 9.34 4.53
C THR A 366 5.96 9.40 3.24
N GLY A 367 5.38 8.28 2.90
CA GLY A 367 4.53 8.10 1.72
C GLY A 367 5.07 7.02 0.79
N VAL A 368 4.21 6.08 0.46
CA VAL A 368 4.57 4.87 -0.30
C VAL A 368 5.26 5.16 -1.63
N LYS A 369 4.97 6.29 -2.31
CA LYS A 369 5.68 6.69 -3.54
C LYS A 369 7.17 6.93 -3.33
N HIS A 370 7.54 7.52 -2.19
CA HIS A 370 8.94 7.75 -1.83
C HIS A 370 9.66 6.43 -1.50
N LEU A 371 8.99 5.57 -0.73
CA LEU A 371 9.49 4.22 -0.42
C LEU A 371 9.73 3.41 -1.70
N HIS A 372 8.72 3.35 -2.57
CA HIS A 372 8.81 2.64 -3.84
C HIS A 372 9.94 3.17 -4.75
N HIS A 373 10.13 4.50 -4.80
CA HIS A 373 11.20 5.11 -5.59
C HIS A 373 12.59 4.74 -5.03
N ALA A 374 12.77 4.87 -3.71
CA ALA A 374 14.05 4.55 -3.07
C ALA A 374 14.37 3.05 -3.13
N ALA A 375 13.36 2.16 -3.09
CA ALA A 375 13.57 0.72 -3.21
C ALA A 375 14.13 0.29 -4.58
N LYS A 376 13.92 1.08 -5.64
CA LYS A 376 14.49 0.83 -6.97
C LYS A 376 16.00 1.03 -7.07
N GLU A 377 16.63 1.66 -6.08
CA GLU A 377 18.09 1.82 -6.02
C GLU A 377 18.81 0.50 -5.70
N TYR A 378 18.07 -0.50 -5.24
CA TYR A 378 18.58 -1.85 -4.99
C TYR A 378 18.19 -2.81 -6.11
N ASP A 379 18.96 -3.88 -6.27
CA ASP A 379 18.58 -4.95 -7.19
C ASP A 379 17.33 -5.69 -6.69
N ILE A 380 17.24 -5.89 -5.36
CA ILE A 380 16.02 -6.31 -4.68
C ILE A 380 15.76 -5.30 -3.55
N GLY A 381 14.70 -4.50 -3.69
CA GLY A 381 14.33 -3.49 -2.71
C GLY A 381 13.07 -3.87 -1.95
N VAL A 382 13.16 -3.97 -0.63
CA VAL A 382 12.03 -4.27 0.26
C VAL A 382 11.58 -2.99 0.96
N TYR A 383 10.29 -2.72 0.97
CA TYR A 383 9.74 -1.63 1.74
C TYR A 383 8.35 -1.95 2.28
N PHE A 384 8.10 -1.54 3.52
CA PHE A 384 6.78 -1.53 4.15
C PHE A 384 6.66 -0.29 5.02
N GLU A 385 5.48 0.32 5.01
CA GLU A 385 5.08 1.23 6.07
C GLU A 385 4.62 0.43 7.30
N ALA A 386 4.75 1.00 8.49
CA ALA A 386 4.34 0.32 9.73
C ALA A 386 2.85 -0.12 9.76
N ASN A 387 2.00 0.49 8.90
CA ASN A 387 0.60 0.08 8.72
C ASN A 387 0.43 -1.19 7.86
N GLY A 388 1.53 -1.78 7.39
CA GLY A 388 1.53 -3.00 6.60
C GLY A 388 1.34 -2.82 5.10
N HIS A 389 1.40 -1.58 4.59
CA HIS A 389 1.39 -1.32 3.14
C HIS A 389 2.82 -1.35 2.62
N GLY A 390 3.13 -2.30 1.76
CA GLY A 390 4.48 -2.44 1.22
C GLY A 390 4.60 -3.56 0.20
N THR A 391 5.80 -3.80 -0.30
CA THR A 391 6.11 -4.91 -1.21
C THR A 391 7.62 -5.07 -1.40
N VAL A 392 8.01 -6.03 -2.27
CA VAL A 392 9.38 -6.28 -2.72
C VAL A 392 9.49 -6.03 -4.21
N LEU A 393 10.49 -5.28 -4.62
CA LEU A 393 10.79 -4.99 -6.02
C LEU A 393 12.02 -5.77 -6.49
N PHE A 394 11.94 -6.32 -7.69
CA PHE A 394 13.08 -6.98 -8.35
C PHE A 394 13.48 -6.18 -9.58
N SER A 395 14.73 -5.73 -9.63
CA SER A 395 15.27 -4.99 -10.78
C SER A 395 15.47 -5.88 -12.00
N PRO A 396 15.57 -5.30 -13.22
CA PRO A 396 15.96 -6.06 -14.41
C PRO A 396 17.28 -6.81 -14.21
N ARG A 397 18.25 -6.22 -13.48
CA ARG A 397 19.53 -6.89 -13.15
C ARG A 397 19.32 -8.14 -12.27
N ALA A 398 18.44 -8.05 -11.26
CA ALA A 398 18.08 -9.21 -10.45
C ALA A 398 17.41 -10.29 -11.30
N MET A 399 16.49 -9.94 -12.21
CA MET A 399 15.80 -10.89 -13.09
C MET A 399 16.79 -11.60 -14.03
N VAL A 400 17.77 -10.89 -14.58
CA VAL A 400 18.85 -11.46 -15.39
C VAL A 400 19.71 -12.39 -14.54
N ALA A 401 20.16 -11.95 -13.36
CA ALA A 401 21.00 -12.74 -12.46
C ALA A 401 20.32 -14.06 -12.03
N MET A 402 19.00 -14.06 -11.89
CA MET A 402 18.21 -15.26 -11.60
C MET A 402 17.91 -16.12 -12.84
N GLY A 403 18.31 -15.70 -14.06
CA GLY A 403 18.05 -16.42 -15.31
C GLY A 403 16.58 -16.41 -15.73
N LEU A 404 15.80 -15.40 -15.34
CA LEU A 404 14.39 -15.24 -15.70
C LEU A 404 14.19 -14.45 -17.00
N THR A 405 15.19 -13.67 -17.41
CA THR A 405 15.23 -12.95 -18.68
C THR A 405 16.59 -13.20 -19.35
N SER A 406 16.60 -13.39 -20.67
CA SER A 406 17.83 -13.66 -21.42
C SER A 406 18.66 -12.38 -21.57
N SER A 407 19.87 -12.34 -21.03
CA SER A 407 20.95 -11.56 -21.63
C SER A 407 21.61 -12.44 -22.71
N SER A 408 21.83 -11.90 -23.88
CA SER A 408 22.18 -12.65 -25.09
C SER A 408 23.51 -13.44 -25.07
N ASN A 409 24.23 -13.53 -23.93
CA ASN A 409 25.56 -14.17 -23.88
C ASN A 409 25.94 -14.82 -22.53
N GLU A 410 25.06 -14.94 -21.54
CA GLU A 410 25.44 -15.57 -20.28
C GLU A 410 24.75 -16.93 -20.11
N ALA A 411 25.50 -17.95 -19.68
CA ALA A 411 24.94 -19.24 -19.31
C ALA A 411 23.99 -19.06 -18.12
N SER A 412 22.78 -19.61 -18.19
CA SER A 412 21.85 -19.62 -17.07
C SER A 412 22.54 -20.20 -15.83
N PRO A 413 22.41 -19.56 -14.65
CA PRO A 413 23.02 -20.10 -13.44
C PRO A 413 22.48 -21.51 -13.14
N SER A 414 23.34 -22.38 -12.64
CA SER A 414 22.93 -23.72 -12.21
C SER A 414 21.86 -23.61 -11.14
N SER A 415 20.74 -24.34 -11.30
CA SER A 415 19.64 -24.28 -10.34
C SER A 415 20.09 -24.78 -8.98
N THR A 416 19.80 -24.00 -7.94
CA THR A 416 19.92 -24.36 -6.54
C THR A 416 18.56 -24.14 -5.88
N GLU A 417 18.30 -24.80 -4.75
CA GLU A 417 17.03 -24.60 -4.02
C GLU A 417 16.79 -23.12 -3.69
N ALA A 418 17.83 -22.41 -3.26
CA ALA A 418 17.73 -20.97 -2.96
C ALA A 418 17.38 -20.14 -4.20
N LEU A 419 17.97 -20.44 -5.35
CA LEU A 419 17.66 -19.74 -6.60
C LEU A 419 16.23 -20.03 -7.07
N ASP A 420 15.76 -21.26 -6.94
CA ASP A 420 14.39 -21.62 -7.32
C ASP A 420 13.37 -20.96 -6.39
N ARG A 421 13.66 -20.86 -5.10
CA ARG A 421 12.85 -20.08 -4.14
C ARG A 421 12.81 -18.59 -4.50
N LEU A 422 13.95 -17.97 -4.85
CA LEU A 422 13.99 -16.57 -5.33
C LEU A 422 13.12 -16.37 -6.57
N ARG A 423 13.20 -17.27 -7.55
CA ARG A 423 12.36 -17.24 -8.76
C ARG A 423 10.87 -17.32 -8.42
N LEU A 424 10.49 -18.18 -7.49
CA LEU A 424 9.10 -18.29 -7.04
C LEU A 424 8.62 -17.02 -6.35
N LEU A 425 9.47 -16.35 -5.56
CA LEU A 425 9.14 -15.08 -4.92
C LEU A 425 8.86 -13.97 -5.93
N THR A 426 9.56 -13.92 -7.09
CA THR A 426 9.25 -12.90 -8.12
C THR A 426 7.85 -13.04 -8.70
N VAL A 427 7.27 -14.24 -8.64
CA VAL A 427 5.91 -14.53 -9.12
C VAL A 427 4.88 -14.36 -8.00
N LEU A 428 5.23 -14.76 -6.76
CA LEU A 428 4.35 -14.67 -5.59
C LEU A 428 4.08 -13.22 -5.19
N ILE A 429 5.09 -12.36 -5.28
CA ILE A 429 5.02 -10.98 -4.79
C ILE A 429 4.40 -10.07 -5.85
N ASN A 430 3.41 -9.28 -5.45
CA ASN A 430 2.88 -8.20 -6.28
C ASN A 430 3.82 -7.01 -6.22
N GLN A 431 4.59 -6.77 -7.30
CA GLN A 431 5.62 -5.73 -7.34
C GLN A 431 5.06 -4.33 -7.68
N THR A 432 3.76 -4.20 -7.91
CA THR A 432 3.15 -2.93 -8.37
C THR A 432 2.69 -2.05 -7.22
N VAL A 433 2.17 -2.68 -6.16
CA VAL A 433 1.54 -2.02 -5.01
C VAL A 433 1.50 -3.00 -3.83
N GLY A 434 1.31 -2.51 -2.60
CA GLY A 434 1.03 -3.36 -1.43
C GLY A 434 -0.19 -4.25 -1.68
N ASP A 435 -0.08 -5.52 -1.26
CA ASP A 435 -1.07 -6.55 -1.56
C ASP A 435 -1.19 -7.52 -0.39
N ALA A 436 -2.26 -7.36 0.39
CA ALA A 436 -2.44 -8.13 1.61
C ALA A 436 -2.44 -9.65 1.39
N LEU A 437 -2.95 -10.14 0.25
CA LEU A 437 -2.94 -11.57 -0.06
C LEU A 437 -1.54 -12.05 -0.43
N SER A 438 -0.85 -11.32 -1.31
CA SER A 438 0.52 -11.60 -1.71
C SER A 438 1.47 -11.54 -0.50
N ASP A 439 1.37 -10.49 0.32
CA ASP A 439 2.22 -10.28 1.49
C ASP A 439 1.93 -11.32 2.59
N MET A 440 0.66 -11.74 2.74
CA MET A 440 0.30 -12.87 3.61
C MET A 440 1.02 -14.15 3.15
N LEU A 441 0.90 -14.50 1.88
CA LEU A 441 1.54 -15.70 1.35
C LEU A 441 3.07 -15.62 1.45
N LEU A 442 3.67 -14.44 1.23
CA LEU A 442 5.10 -14.20 1.43
C LEU A 442 5.53 -14.53 2.87
N VAL A 443 4.82 -14.00 3.87
CA VAL A 443 5.12 -14.31 5.28
C VAL A 443 4.99 -15.81 5.55
N LEU A 444 3.91 -16.45 5.08
CA LEU A 444 3.69 -17.89 5.30
C LEU A 444 4.81 -18.75 4.69
N VAL A 445 5.28 -18.46 3.46
CA VAL A 445 6.37 -19.25 2.87
C VAL A 445 7.70 -19.05 3.61
N ILE A 446 7.96 -17.84 4.14
CA ILE A 446 9.16 -17.59 4.94
C ILE A 446 9.11 -18.36 6.26
N LEU A 447 7.98 -18.26 6.98
CA LEU A 447 7.79 -18.98 8.26
C LEU A 447 7.89 -20.50 8.05
N ALA A 448 7.29 -21.04 6.99
CA ALA A 448 7.40 -22.46 6.64
C ALA A 448 8.85 -22.87 6.35
N ALA A 449 9.57 -22.10 5.54
CA ALA A 449 10.97 -22.37 5.20
C ALA A 449 11.88 -22.38 6.43
N ARG A 450 11.63 -21.47 7.38
CA ARG A 450 12.39 -21.37 8.64
C ARG A 450 11.88 -22.29 9.74
N ARG A 451 10.71 -22.90 9.55
CA ARG A 451 9.99 -23.68 10.58
C ARG A 451 9.71 -22.85 11.83
N TRP A 452 9.30 -21.60 11.62
CA TRP A 452 8.98 -20.64 12.65
C TRP A 452 7.47 -20.48 12.80
N GLY A 453 7.03 -20.21 14.03
CA GLY A 453 5.75 -19.61 14.33
C GLY A 453 5.87 -18.10 14.55
N ALA A 454 4.81 -17.47 15.03
CA ALA A 454 4.76 -16.05 15.31
C ALA A 454 5.76 -15.62 16.39
N ALA A 455 5.95 -16.45 17.43
CA ALA A 455 6.85 -16.16 18.54
C ALA A 455 8.33 -16.17 18.11
N GLU A 456 8.76 -17.14 17.30
CA GLU A 456 10.13 -17.18 16.76
C GLU A 456 10.37 -15.96 15.87
N TRP A 457 9.40 -15.56 15.04
CA TRP A 457 9.49 -14.35 14.24
C TRP A 457 9.62 -13.10 15.12
N ASP A 458 8.78 -12.94 16.15
CA ASP A 458 8.84 -11.80 17.05
C ASP A 458 10.18 -11.69 17.80
N ASN A 459 10.77 -12.83 18.14
CA ASN A 459 12.04 -12.91 18.86
C ASN A 459 13.27 -12.51 18.03
N CYS A 460 13.16 -12.21 16.73
CA CYS A 460 14.28 -11.72 15.92
C CYS A 460 14.85 -10.41 16.50
N TYR A 461 13.98 -9.52 16.95
CA TYR A 461 14.34 -8.31 17.70
C TYR A 461 13.11 -7.82 18.49
N SER A 462 13.35 -7.09 19.57
CA SER A 462 12.28 -6.44 20.34
C SER A 462 12.21 -4.96 19.97
N ASP A 463 10.99 -4.48 19.70
CA ASP A 463 10.77 -3.07 19.44
C ASP A 463 11.15 -2.20 20.64
N LEU A 464 11.78 -1.08 20.36
CA LEU A 464 11.94 -0.04 21.37
C LEU A 464 10.58 0.58 21.69
N PRO A 465 10.28 0.78 22.98
CA PRO A 465 9.10 1.53 23.38
C PRO A 465 9.07 2.90 22.73
N ASN A 466 7.91 3.25 22.15
CA ASN A 466 7.79 4.51 21.41
C ASN A 466 6.48 5.23 21.71
N ARG A 467 6.45 6.52 21.37
CA ARG A 467 5.27 7.40 21.45
C ARG A 467 5.16 8.21 20.16
N LEU A 468 3.96 8.27 19.63
CA LEU A 468 3.59 9.16 18.53
C LEU A 468 2.51 10.09 19.01
N THR A 469 2.79 11.38 19.07
CA THR A 469 1.84 12.37 19.55
C THR A 469 1.57 13.45 18.51
N LYS A 470 0.42 14.12 18.65
CA LYS A 470 -0.02 15.21 17.79
C LYS A 470 -0.03 16.51 18.61
N VAL A 471 0.72 17.49 18.14
CA VAL A 471 0.78 18.83 18.75
C VAL A 471 0.15 19.83 17.80
N SER A 472 -0.96 20.45 18.22
CA SER A 472 -1.58 21.54 17.46
C SER A 472 -0.65 22.77 17.49
N VAL A 473 -0.47 23.39 16.32
CA VAL A 473 0.35 24.60 16.13
C VAL A 473 -0.47 25.64 15.36
N PRO A 474 -0.21 26.94 15.54
CA PRO A 474 -0.93 28.00 14.81
C PRO A 474 -0.71 27.92 13.30
N ASP A 475 0.49 27.56 12.88
CA ASP A 475 0.89 27.42 11.48
C ASP A 475 1.93 26.30 11.34
N ARG A 476 1.54 25.21 10.71
CA ARG A 476 2.44 24.06 10.45
C ARG A 476 3.57 24.37 9.46
N THR A 477 3.40 25.39 8.61
CA THR A 477 4.40 25.75 7.59
C THR A 477 5.67 26.34 8.17
N LEU A 478 5.64 26.75 9.44
CA LEU A 478 6.82 27.17 10.20
C LEU A 478 7.79 26.01 10.46
N PHE A 479 7.32 24.77 10.37
CA PHE A 479 8.09 23.56 10.60
C PHE A 479 8.49 22.93 9.27
N THR A 480 9.75 23.06 8.89
CA THR A 480 10.31 22.39 7.71
C THR A 480 11.32 21.33 8.12
N THR A 481 11.42 20.29 7.30
CA THR A 481 12.24 19.11 7.60
C THR A 481 13.29 18.85 6.53
N THR A 482 14.35 18.18 6.93
CA THR A 482 15.43 17.64 6.08
C THR A 482 15.73 16.20 6.49
N ASP A 483 16.71 15.56 5.84
CA ASP A 483 17.18 14.21 6.18
C ASP A 483 16.03 13.19 6.30
N ALA A 484 15.24 13.07 5.24
CA ALA A 484 14.08 12.17 5.19
C ALA A 484 13.09 12.39 6.35
N GLU A 485 12.81 13.64 6.68
CA GLU A 485 11.91 14.08 7.77
C GLU A 485 12.40 13.77 9.19
N ARG A 486 13.64 13.28 9.35
CA ARG A 486 14.22 12.97 10.66
C ARG A 486 14.73 14.19 11.43
N ARG A 487 14.91 15.31 10.74
CA ARG A 487 15.46 16.54 11.33
C ARG A 487 14.67 17.77 10.90
N LEU A 488 14.46 18.71 11.84
CA LEU A 488 13.92 20.01 11.53
C LEU A 488 15.01 20.93 10.97
N SER A 489 14.67 21.69 9.92
CA SER A 489 15.45 22.84 9.46
C SER A 489 14.90 24.15 10.01
N THR A 490 13.60 24.24 10.26
CA THR A 490 12.95 25.36 10.95
C THR A 490 11.95 24.84 11.99
N PRO A 491 11.70 25.55 13.09
CA PRO A 491 12.36 26.79 13.57
C PRO A 491 13.84 26.59 13.90
N VAL A 492 14.66 27.62 13.58
CA VAL A 492 16.12 27.57 13.80
C VAL A 492 16.46 27.32 15.29
N GLY A 493 17.36 26.38 15.56
CA GLY A 493 17.80 26.00 16.89
C GLY A 493 16.87 25.04 17.63
N LEU A 494 15.70 24.71 17.10
CA LEU A 494 14.81 23.72 17.73
C LEU A 494 15.42 22.32 17.65
N GLN A 495 15.99 21.95 16.49
CA GLN A 495 16.65 20.65 16.33
C GLN A 495 17.79 20.42 17.33
N ASP A 496 18.61 21.44 17.58
CA ASP A 496 19.73 21.35 18.57
C ASP A 496 19.23 21.07 19.98
N LYS A 497 18.04 21.61 20.33
CA LYS A 497 17.41 21.34 21.63
C LYS A 497 16.89 19.91 21.70
N ILE A 498 16.30 19.42 20.63
CA ILE A 498 15.84 18.01 20.52
C ILE A 498 17.04 17.08 20.62
N ASP A 499 18.12 17.32 19.88
CA ASP A 499 19.32 16.50 19.89
C ASP A 499 19.93 16.37 21.31
N LYS A 500 19.89 17.46 22.09
CA LYS A 500 20.35 17.43 23.50
C LYS A 500 19.46 16.55 24.40
N LEU A 501 18.16 16.51 24.16
CA LEU A 501 17.25 15.59 24.87
C LEU A 501 17.53 14.14 24.49
N VAL A 502 17.63 13.87 23.19
CA VAL A 502 17.95 12.55 22.64
C VAL A 502 19.27 12.01 23.22
N GLN A 503 20.35 12.81 23.24
CA GLN A 503 21.65 12.41 23.77
C GLN A 503 21.62 12.01 25.26
N ARG A 504 20.66 12.51 26.02
CA ARG A 504 20.50 12.21 27.46
C ARG A 504 19.57 11.04 27.73
N THR A 505 18.93 10.50 26.70
CA THR A 505 17.96 9.42 26.81
C THR A 505 18.59 8.12 26.30
N PRO A 506 18.65 7.04 27.10
CA PRO A 506 19.21 5.76 26.69
C PRO A 506 18.46 5.23 25.46
N GLN A 507 19.19 4.88 24.39
CA GLN A 507 18.65 4.49 23.09
C GLN A 507 17.59 5.46 22.53
N GLY A 508 17.68 6.74 22.95
CA GLY A 508 16.71 7.77 22.57
C GLY A 508 16.80 8.14 21.10
N ARG A 509 15.65 8.27 20.44
CA ARG A 509 15.48 8.87 19.13
C ARG A 509 14.18 9.67 19.10
N SER A 510 14.20 10.84 18.51
CA SER A 510 13.00 11.66 18.35
C SER A 510 13.09 12.53 17.10
N PHE A 511 11.97 12.75 16.46
CA PHE A 511 11.83 13.71 15.36
C PHE A 511 10.47 14.38 15.39
N VAL A 512 10.39 15.53 14.71
CA VAL A 512 9.17 16.34 14.56
C VAL A 512 8.88 16.54 13.09
N ARG A 513 7.66 16.31 12.68
CA ARG A 513 7.21 16.41 11.29
C ARG A 513 5.88 17.17 11.17
N PRO A 514 5.76 18.17 10.28
CA PRO A 514 4.48 18.81 10.03
C PRO A 514 3.48 17.84 9.41
N SER A 515 2.20 18.00 9.76
CA SER A 515 1.11 17.26 9.10
C SER A 515 0.95 17.74 7.65
N GLY A 516 0.60 16.83 6.75
CA GLY A 516 0.29 17.16 5.36
C GLY A 516 -1.03 17.95 5.19
N THR A 517 -1.96 17.82 6.13
CA THR A 517 -3.35 18.26 5.94
C THR A 517 -3.91 19.15 7.06
N GLU A 518 -3.32 19.12 8.27
CA GLU A 518 -3.85 19.81 9.45
C GLU A 518 -2.79 20.71 10.08
N ASP A 519 -3.20 21.80 10.76
CA ASP A 519 -2.29 22.66 11.51
C ASP A 519 -1.84 21.99 12.81
N CYS A 520 -1.01 20.99 12.63
CA CYS A 520 -0.34 20.27 13.70
C CYS A 520 1.00 19.72 13.23
N VAL A 521 1.85 19.40 14.18
CA VAL A 521 3.04 18.59 13.97
C VAL A 521 2.92 17.27 14.72
N ARG A 522 3.54 16.25 14.19
CA ARG A 522 3.67 14.94 14.83
C ARG A 522 5.04 14.85 15.51
N VAL A 523 5.04 14.44 16.76
CA VAL A 523 6.25 14.16 17.53
C VAL A 523 6.35 12.65 17.70
N TYR A 524 7.43 12.08 17.23
CA TYR A 524 7.78 10.69 17.48
C TYR A 524 8.95 10.64 18.47
N ALA A 525 8.88 9.76 19.45
CA ALA A 525 9.98 9.48 20.37
C ALA A 525 10.05 8.00 20.69
N GLU A 526 11.25 7.45 20.73
CA GLU A 526 11.51 6.08 21.20
C GLU A 526 12.71 6.06 22.15
N ALA A 527 12.76 5.08 23.03
CA ALA A 527 13.82 4.92 24.02
C ALA A 527 13.89 3.49 24.53
N GLU A 528 14.91 3.17 25.34
CA GLU A 528 15.12 1.87 25.96
C GLU A 528 13.95 1.41 26.83
N THR A 529 13.27 2.35 27.54
CA THR A 529 12.11 2.07 28.38
C THR A 529 10.90 2.89 27.98
N SER A 530 9.70 2.39 28.29
CA SER A 530 8.44 3.11 28.05
C SER A 530 8.38 4.45 28.79
N GLU A 531 8.96 4.51 30.00
CA GLU A 531 9.02 5.73 30.81
C GLU A 531 9.94 6.78 30.18
N ASP A 532 11.10 6.37 29.65
CA ASP A 532 12.02 7.24 28.95
C ASP A 532 11.43 7.75 27.63
N ALA A 533 10.75 6.89 26.86
CA ALA A 533 10.07 7.27 25.62
C ALA A 533 8.98 8.32 25.88
N GLU A 534 8.16 8.11 26.92
CA GLU A 534 7.12 9.06 27.35
C GLU A 534 7.72 10.40 27.77
N ARG A 535 8.76 10.37 28.60
CA ARG A 535 9.44 11.59 29.08
C ARG A 535 10.09 12.37 27.92
N LEU A 536 10.72 11.66 26.97
CA LEU A 536 11.29 12.26 25.77
C LEU A 536 10.21 12.90 24.90
N ALA A 537 9.11 12.20 24.66
CA ALA A 537 7.98 12.72 23.88
C ALA A 537 7.44 14.01 24.49
N GLN A 538 7.12 14.03 25.77
CA GLN A 538 6.60 15.19 26.49
C GLN A 538 7.58 16.38 26.47
N ALA A 539 8.88 16.13 26.63
CA ALA A 539 9.90 17.16 26.57
C ALA A 539 10.00 17.79 25.16
N VAL A 540 9.93 16.98 24.11
CA VAL A 540 9.94 17.47 22.72
C VAL A 540 8.65 18.22 22.38
N GLU A 541 7.48 17.74 22.82
CA GLU A 541 6.22 18.47 22.68
C GLU A 541 6.27 19.85 23.31
N HIS A 542 6.85 19.96 24.51
CA HIS A 542 7.02 21.25 25.19
C HIS A 542 7.90 22.20 24.36
N LEU A 543 9.00 21.70 23.79
CA LEU A 543 9.85 22.49 22.90
C LEU A 543 9.11 22.97 21.65
N VAL A 544 8.28 22.12 21.05
CA VAL A 544 7.45 22.47 19.89
C VAL A 544 6.45 23.57 20.25
N LYS A 545 5.69 23.42 21.35
CA LYS A 545 4.71 24.39 21.82
C LYS A 545 5.32 25.76 22.15
N THR A 546 6.57 25.79 22.57
CA THR A 546 7.28 27.04 22.86
C THR A 546 7.96 27.68 21.66
N ALA A 547 8.11 26.95 20.56
CA ALA A 547 8.72 27.43 19.31
C ALA A 547 7.68 27.80 18.24
N ALA A 548 6.42 27.38 18.41
CA ALA A 548 5.27 27.73 17.58
C ALA A 548 4.64 29.05 18.09
#